data_34995af0a945380e9481c6b7d453253a
#
_entry.id   34995af0a945380e9481c6b7d453253a
#
_cell.length_a   1.000
_cell.length_b   1.000
_cell.length_c   1.000
_cell.angle_alpha   90.00
_cell.angle_beta   90.00
_cell.angle_gamma   90.00
#
_symmetry.space_group_name_H-M   'P 1'
#
loop_
_entity.id
_entity.type
_entity.pdbx_description
1 polymer ?
#
loop_
_entity_poly.entity_id
_entity_poly.type
_entity_poly.pdbx_seq_one_letter_code
_entity_poly.pdbx_strand_id
1 'polypeptide(L)'
;MSDQDDINTKINFGSDAFKKYFTNTSWMFAEKFIRLLIAFVVGIYVVRYLGPENFGLLSYAISFVGLFATIATLGLDSIVVRELVKDPTRRDELLGSVFYLRIIGAVIAILLTIITTFVLQESYFNILLIAIIVTSTIFQSLNVIEYYFQARVESKFNVYVQSSSLIISSIIKALLVLFNASLIYFAIVYVLEFVLLSFGYYLVYKINNLKISGWKFKSSTAISLIRDAWPLVLPGVV
;
A
#
# COMPACT_ATOMS: atom_id res chain seq x y z
N MET A 1 -32.36 -40.96 7.24
CA MET A 1 -32.66 -39.67 6.60
C MET A 1 -31.79 -38.54 7.13
N SER A 2 -31.10 -38.66 8.25
CA SER A 2 -30.23 -37.63 8.84
C SER A 2 -28.82 -37.53 8.25
N ASP A 3 -28.22 -38.63 7.76
CA ASP A 3 -26.85 -38.63 7.24
C ASP A 3 -26.68 -37.98 5.85
N GLN A 4 -27.72 -37.98 5.01
CA GLN A 4 -27.68 -37.36 3.71
C GLN A 4 -27.81 -35.82 3.78
N ASP A 5 -28.52 -35.30 4.77
CA ASP A 5 -28.67 -33.86 4.99
C ASP A 5 -27.37 -33.26 5.55
N ASP A 6 -26.65 -33.99 6.42
CA ASP A 6 -25.35 -33.58 6.94
C ASP A 6 -24.23 -33.59 5.89
N ILE A 7 -24.26 -34.56 4.95
CA ILE A 7 -23.30 -34.63 3.84
C ILE A 7 -23.55 -33.49 2.83
N ASN A 8 -24.80 -33.23 2.49
CA ASN A 8 -25.18 -32.13 1.59
C ASN A 8 -24.87 -30.76 2.17
N THR A 9 -25.03 -30.57 3.49
CA THR A 9 -24.66 -29.32 4.17
C THR A 9 -23.14 -29.11 4.16
N LYS A 10 -22.34 -30.15 4.42
CA LYS A 10 -20.87 -30.09 4.35
C LYS A 10 -20.35 -29.84 2.93
N ILE A 11 -20.99 -30.43 1.90
CA ILE A 11 -20.61 -30.23 0.49
C ILE A 11 -20.93 -28.80 0.04
N ASN A 12 -22.06 -28.23 0.45
CA ASN A 12 -22.42 -26.84 0.14
C ASN A 12 -21.51 -25.83 0.84
N PHE A 13 -21.14 -26.05 2.11
CA PHE A 13 -20.16 -25.19 2.80
C PHE A 13 -18.79 -25.19 2.11
N GLY A 14 -18.32 -26.34 1.62
CA GLY A 14 -17.08 -26.43 0.85
C GLY A 14 -17.14 -25.71 -0.51
N SER A 15 -18.26 -25.83 -1.20
CA SER A 15 -18.48 -25.17 -2.51
C SER A 15 -18.55 -23.66 -2.40
N ASP A 16 -19.26 -23.12 -1.41
CA ASP A 16 -19.43 -21.68 -1.21
C ASP A 16 -18.11 -21.03 -0.72
N ALA A 17 -17.41 -21.68 0.18
CA ALA A 17 -16.09 -21.24 0.62
C ALA A 17 -15.11 -21.23 -0.57
N PHE A 18 -15.05 -22.33 -1.34
CA PHE A 18 -14.18 -22.41 -2.52
C PHE A 18 -14.52 -21.30 -3.54
N LYS A 19 -15.79 -21.09 -3.85
CA LYS A 19 -16.25 -20.02 -4.76
C LYS A 19 -15.84 -18.64 -4.26
N LYS A 20 -15.97 -18.38 -2.96
CA LYS A 20 -15.55 -17.11 -2.34
C LYS A 20 -14.04 -16.88 -2.48
N TYR A 21 -13.21 -17.87 -2.14
CA TYR A 21 -11.76 -17.78 -2.27
C TYR A 21 -11.31 -17.65 -3.73
N PHE A 22 -11.90 -18.44 -4.62
CA PHE A 22 -11.59 -18.40 -6.04
C PHE A 22 -11.93 -17.04 -6.66
N THR A 23 -13.13 -16.52 -6.37
CA THR A 23 -13.54 -15.18 -6.84
C THR A 23 -12.61 -14.10 -6.30
N ASN A 24 -12.26 -14.15 -5.01
CA ASN A 24 -11.36 -13.18 -4.40
C ASN A 24 -9.96 -13.21 -5.04
N THR A 25 -9.42 -14.40 -5.26
CA THR A 25 -8.11 -14.58 -5.92
C THR A 25 -8.16 -14.10 -7.39
N SER A 26 -9.24 -14.38 -8.10
CA SER A 26 -9.42 -13.92 -9.48
C SER A 26 -9.45 -12.38 -9.57
N TRP A 27 -10.11 -11.71 -8.63
CA TRP A 27 -10.10 -10.25 -8.54
C TRP A 27 -8.70 -9.69 -8.32
N MET A 28 -7.93 -10.30 -7.43
CA MET A 28 -6.54 -9.89 -7.15
C MET A 28 -5.64 -10.10 -8.38
N PHE A 29 -5.82 -11.21 -9.10
CA PHE A 29 -5.04 -11.47 -10.33
C PHE A 29 -5.40 -10.49 -11.45
N ALA A 30 -6.69 -10.26 -11.69
CA ALA A 30 -7.16 -9.32 -12.70
C ALA A 30 -6.64 -7.89 -12.41
N GLU A 31 -6.66 -7.45 -11.15
CA GLU A 31 -6.10 -6.16 -10.74
C GLU A 31 -4.61 -6.07 -11.08
N LYS A 32 -3.82 -7.05 -10.65
CA LYS A 32 -2.37 -7.05 -10.92
C LYS A 32 -2.06 -7.02 -12.41
N PHE A 33 -2.82 -7.76 -13.21
CA PHE A 33 -2.64 -7.78 -14.66
C PHE A 33 -2.98 -6.42 -15.30
N ILE A 34 -4.13 -5.83 -14.94
CA ILE A 34 -4.55 -4.51 -15.41
C ILE A 34 -3.54 -3.45 -14.98
N ARG A 35 -3.08 -3.49 -13.73
CA ARG A 35 -2.04 -2.59 -13.21
C ARG A 35 -0.76 -2.68 -14.05
N LEU A 36 -0.31 -3.89 -14.35
CA LEU A 36 0.90 -4.11 -15.13
C LEU A 36 0.76 -3.56 -16.55
N LEU A 37 -0.38 -3.77 -17.20
CA LEU A 37 -0.65 -3.22 -18.53
C LEU A 37 -0.67 -1.69 -18.53
N ILE A 38 -1.38 -1.07 -17.59
CA ILE A 38 -1.48 0.39 -17.49
C ILE A 38 -0.10 0.97 -17.17
N ALA A 39 0.61 0.41 -16.20
CA ALA A 39 1.95 0.85 -15.82
C ALA A 39 2.95 0.74 -16.98
N PHE A 40 2.85 -0.34 -17.78
CA PHE A 40 3.71 -0.54 -18.95
C PHE A 40 3.41 0.51 -20.03
N VAL A 41 2.14 0.69 -20.40
CA VAL A 41 1.75 1.65 -21.43
C VAL A 41 2.12 3.07 -21.02
N VAL A 42 1.64 3.51 -19.85
CA VAL A 42 1.90 4.88 -19.35
C VAL A 42 3.39 5.08 -19.09
N GLY A 43 4.08 4.05 -18.57
CA GLY A 43 5.51 4.08 -18.32
C GLY A 43 6.31 4.37 -19.58
N ILE A 44 6.00 3.72 -20.69
CA ILE A 44 6.70 3.96 -21.98
C ILE A 44 6.55 5.44 -22.42
N TYR A 45 5.34 6.00 -22.32
CA TYR A 45 5.11 7.41 -22.69
C TYR A 45 5.88 8.37 -21.77
N VAL A 46 5.87 8.12 -20.46
CA VAL A 46 6.60 8.94 -19.49
C VAL A 46 8.11 8.85 -19.71
N VAL A 47 8.66 7.64 -19.91
CA VAL A 47 10.10 7.44 -20.18
C VAL A 47 10.52 8.18 -21.45
N ARG A 48 9.75 8.05 -22.52
CA ARG A 48 10.05 8.72 -23.81
C ARG A 48 9.99 10.24 -23.69
N TYR A 49 9.04 10.76 -22.91
CA TYR A 49 8.88 12.18 -22.70
C TYR A 49 10.00 12.77 -21.84
N LEU A 50 10.29 12.17 -20.70
CA LEU A 50 11.31 12.65 -19.77
C LEU A 50 12.73 12.47 -20.31
N GLY A 51 12.94 11.51 -21.18
CA GLY A 51 14.28 11.11 -21.62
C GLY A 51 15.06 10.34 -20.54
N PRO A 52 16.21 9.78 -20.86
CA PRO A 52 16.96 8.92 -19.96
C PRO A 52 17.47 9.64 -18.70
N GLU A 53 17.86 10.90 -18.82
CA GLU A 53 18.42 11.69 -17.72
C GLU A 53 17.35 11.97 -16.66
N ASN A 54 16.24 12.64 -17.01
CA ASN A 54 15.18 12.99 -16.07
C ASN A 54 14.47 11.75 -15.52
N PHE A 55 14.26 10.73 -16.36
CA PHE A 55 13.69 9.46 -15.87
C PHE A 55 14.64 8.76 -14.89
N GLY A 56 15.95 8.83 -15.15
CA GLY A 56 16.97 8.34 -14.24
C GLY A 56 16.93 9.03 -12.89
N LEU A 57 16.83 10.37 -12.85
CA LEU A 57 16.71 11.17 -11.62
C LEU A 57 15.43 10.79 -10.82
N LEU A 58 14.29 10.66 -11.51
CA LEU A 58 13.03 10.27 -10.88
C LEU A 58 13.11 8.85 -10.30
N SER A 59 13.63 7.91 -11.07
CA SER A 59 13.79 6.52 -10.66
C SER A 59 14.76 6.38 -9.50
N TYR A 60 15.86 7.13 -9.54
CA TYR A 60 16.81 7.21 -8.43
C TYR A 60 16.13 7.69 -7.15
N ALA A 61 15.40 8.81 -7.20
CA ALA A 61 14.72 9.37 -6.04
C ALA A 61 13.66 8.40 -5.47
N ILE A 62 12.88 7.73 -6.33
CA ILE A 62 11.90 6.73 -5.92
C ILE A 62 12.59 5.53 -5.25
N SER A 63 13.65 5.00 -5.85
CA SER A 63 14.39 3.85 -5.32
C SER A 63 15.09 4.18 -4.01
N PHE A 64 15.68 5.38 -3.93
CA PHE A 64 16.33 5.88 -2.72
C PHE A 64 15.35 5.95 -1.54
N VAL A 65 14.18 6.55 -1.75
CA VAL A 65 13.11 6.57 -0.74
C VAL A 65 12.61 5.17 -0.43
N GLY A 66 12.52 4.29 -1.43
CA GLY A 66 12.08 2.89 -1.30
C GLY A 66 12.90 2.10 -0.29
N LEU A 67 14.22 2.34 -0.21
CA LEU A 67 15.09 1.69 0.78
C LEU A 67 14.64 1.99 2.21
N PHE A 68 14.30 3.25 2.49
CA PHE A 68 13.85 3.67 3.82
C PHE A 68 12.37 3.38 4.06
N ALA A 69 11.55 3.36 3.00
CA ALA A 69 10.12 3.04 3.11
C ALA A 69 9.89 1.61 3.64
N THR A 70 10.81 0.68 3.40
CA THR A 70 10.78 -0.66 3.98
C THR A 70 10.81 -0.62 5.52
N ILE A 71 11.52 0.34 6.10
CA ILE A 71 11.53 0.58 7.56
C ILE A 71 10.15 1.08 8.02
N ALA A 72 9.48 1.92 7.22
CA ALA A 72 8.15 2.44 7.55
C ALA A 72 7.08 1.35 7.58
N THR A 73 7.20 0.32 6.74
CA THR A 73 6.24 -0.80 6.70
C THR A 73 6.45 -1.81 7.81
N LEU A 74 7.68 -1.91 8.36
CA LEU A 74 8.07 -2.82 9.44
C LEU A 74 7.78 -4.30 9.15
N GLY A 75 7.53 -4.69 7.89
CA GLY A 75 7.17 -6.07 7.51
C GLY A 75 5.88 -6.60 8.17
N LEU A 76 4.99 -5.70 8.61
CA LEU A 76 3.80 -6.04 9.39
C LEU A 76 2.66 -6.64 8.54
N ASP A 77 2.73 -6.58 7.22
CA ASP A 77 1.65 -6.83 6.28
C ASP A 77 0.97 -8.20 6.50
N SER A 78 1.73 -9.29 6.39
CA SER A 78 1.21 -10.65 6.54
C SER A 78 0.82 -10.98 7.98
N ILE A 79 1.51 -10.39 8.95
CA ILE A 79 1.26 -10.61 10.38
C ILE A 79 -0.09 -10.02 10.77
N VAL A 80 -0.37 -8.79 10.32
CA VAL A 80 -1.64 -8.11 10.61
C VAL A 80 -2.82 -8.87 10.03
N VAL A 81 -2.70 -9.34 8.78
CA VAL A 81 -3.74 -10.17 8.14
C VAL A 81 -3.96 -11.45 8.95
N ARG A 82 -2.89 -12.15 9.35
CA ARG A 82 -2.97 -13.36 10.16
C ARG A 82 -3.68 -13.12 11.50
N GLU A 83 -3.29 -12.08 12.23
CA GLU A 83 -3.88 -11.79 13.55
C GLU A 83 -5.35 -11.33 13.42
N LEU A 84 -5.71 -10.59 12.35
CA LEU A 84 -7.10 -10.21 12.08
C LEU A 84 -7.99 -11.42 11.74
N VAL A 85 -7.44 -12.44 11.03
CA VAL A 85 -8.16 -13.69 10.75
C VAL A 85 -8.33 -14.52 12.02
N LYS A 86 -7.29 -14.55 12.88
CA LYS A 86 -7.28 -15.33 14.12
C LYS A 86 -8.25 -14.80 15.17
N ASP A 87 -8.33 -13.47 15.33
CA ASP A 87 -9.23 -12.82 16.27
C ASP A 87 -9.81 -11.51 15.68
N PRO A 88 -10.95 -11.60 14.96
CA PRO A 88 -11.61 -10.45 14.37
C PRO A 88 -12.12 -9.42 15.39
N THR A 89 -12.29 -9.81 16.68
CA THR A 89 -12.81 -8.91 17.72
C THR A 89 -11.79 -7.84 18.11
N ARG A 90 -10.50 -8.11 17.91
CA ARG A 90 -9.39 -7.19 18.18
C ARG A 90 -9.08 -6.23 17.02
N ARG A 91 -9.96 -6.16 16.03
CA ARG A 91 -9.77 -5.32 14.82
C ARG A 91 -9.27 -3.91 15.15
N ASP A 92 -10.00 -3.18 16.00
CA ASP A 92 -9.72 -1.77 16.28
C ASP A 92 -8.42 -1.57 17.06
N GLU A 93 -8.04 -2.54 17.88
CA GLU A 93 -6.76 -2.59 18.57
C GLU A 93 -5.60 -2.88 17.60
N LEU A 94 -5.77 -3.88 16.72
CA LEU A 94 -4.74 -4.27 15.75
C LEU A 94 -4.51 -3.15 14.73
N LEU A 95 -5.58 -2.68 14.06
CA LEU A 95 -5.47 -1.64 13.04
C LEU A 95 -4.93 -0.33 13.62
N GLY A 96 -5.39 0.06 14.81
CA GLY A 96 -4.89 1.25 15.51
C GLY A 96 -3.41 1.13 15.85
N SER A 97 -2.99 0.01 16.46
CA SER A 97 -1.58 -0.19 16.82
C SER A 97 -0.66 -0.19 15.59
N VAL A 98 -1.06 -0.85 14.50
CA VAL A 98 -0.28 -0.87 13.25
C VAL A 98 -0.24 0.50 12.60
N PHE A 99 -1.34 1.23 12.56
CA PHE A 99 -1.38 2.58 12.00
C PHE A 99 -0.38 3.51 12.71
N TYR A 100 -0.40 3.53 14.05
CA TYR A 100 0.56 4.35 14.81
C TYR A 100 2.01 3.89 14.61
N LEU A 101 2.27 2.58 14.58
CA LEU A 101 3.60 2.06 14.28
C LEU A 101 4.10 2.51 12.90
N ARG A 102 3.23 2.49 11.88
CA ARG A 102 3.58 2.94 10.53
C ARG A 102 3.80 4.45 10.45
N ILE A 103 3.04 5.26 11.19
CA ILE A 103 3.30 6.70 11.29
C ILE A 103 4.68 6.95 11.91
N ILE A 104 5.01 6.28 13.01
CA ILE A 104 6.33 6.39 13.64
C ILE A 104 7.42 5.94 12.68
N GLY A 105 7.24 4.79 12.02
CA GLY A 105 8.16 4.28 11.02
C GLY A 105 8.34 5.23 9.83
N ALA A 106 7.26 5.86 9.35
CA ALA A 106 7.32 6.86 8.29
C ALA A 106 8.12 8.11 8.71
N VAL A 107 7.93 8.60 9.95
CA VAL A 107 8.73 9.72 10.47
C VAL A 107 10.21 9.36 10.55
N ILE A 108 10.54 8.17 11.04
CA ILE A 108 11.92 7.68 11.09
C ILE A 108 12.50 7.56 9.66
N ALA A 109 11.74 6.99 8.72
CA ALA A 109 12.17 6.87 7.34
C ALA A 109 12.43 8.23 6.68
N ILE A 110 11.58 9.23 6.92
CA ILE A 110 11.76 10.60 6.45
C ILE A 110 13.06 11.21 7.01
N LEU A 111 13.25 11.11 8.33
CA LEU A 111 14.45 11.63 8.99
C LEU A 111 15.73 10.97 8.45
N LEU A 112 15.75 9.64 8.34
CA LEU A 112 16.88 8.90 7.79
C LEU A 112 17.15 9.27 6.33
N THR A 113 16.10 9.37 5.49
CA THR A 113 16.21 9.78 4.09
C THR A 113 16.85 11.17 4.00
N ILE A 114 16.34 12.15 4.75
CA ILE A 114 16.85 13.52 4.72
C ILE A 114 18.31 13.57 5.23
N ILE A 115 18.63 12.92 6.33
CA ILE A 115 20.00 12.87 6.86
C ILE A 115 20.96 12.28 5.82
N THR A 116 20.55 11.17 5.19
CA THR A 116 21.40 10.49 4.20
C THR A 116 21.64 11.34 2.96
N THR A 117 20.63 12.11 2.48
CA THR A 117 20.81 13.02 1.34
C THR A 117 21.83 14.14 1.65
N PHE A 118 21.85 14.65 2.88
CA PHE A 118 22.85 15.63 3.27
C PHE A 118 24.25 15.02 3.41
N VAL A 119 24.37 13.81 3.95
CA VAL A 119 25.66 13.12 4.08
C VAL A 119 26.26 12.77 2.71
N LEU A 120 25.42 12.39 1.74
CA LEU A 120 25.83 12.08 0.36
C LEU A 120 26.10 13.32 -0.48
N GLN A 121 25.88 14.53 0.06
CA GLN A 121 26.06 15.81 -0.66
C GLN A 121 25.30 15.85 -2.00
N GLU A 122 24.06 15.35 -1.99
CA GLU A 122 23.20 15.33 -3.17
C GLU A 122 22.96 16.75 -3.71
N SER A 123 22.72 16.86 -5.02
CA SER A 123 22.36 18.14 -5.64
C SER A 123 21.05 18.68 -5.09
N TYR A 124 20.89 20.00 -5.04
CA TYR A 124 19.64 20.63 -4.57
C TYR A 124 18.39 20.10 -5.29
N PHE A 125 18.50 19.78 -6.56
CA PHE A 125 17.40 19.26 -7.34
C PHE A 125 17.03 17.82 -6.89
N ASN A 126 18.02 16.97 -6.65
CA ASN A 126 17.80 15.62 -6.12
C ASN A 126 17.20 15.66 -4.71
N ILE A 127 17.69 16.54 -3.85
CA ILE A 127 17.14 16.76 -2.50
C ILE A 127 15.65 17.14 -2.60
N LEU A 128 15.29 18.05 -3.51
CA LEU A 128 13.91 18.44 -3.71
C LEU A 128 13.03 17.28 -4.17
N LEU A 129 13.49 16.49 -5.15
CA LEU A 129 12.74 15.31 -5.63
C LEU A 129 12.54 14.27 -4.51
N ILE A 130 13.61 13.95 -3.79
CA ILE A 130 13.57 13.00 -2.68
C ILE A 130 12.67 13.51 -1.56
N ALA A 131 12.74 14.80 -1.21
CA ALA A 131 11.90 15.42 -0.19
C ALA A 131 10.40 15.38 -0.55
N ILE A 132 10.06 15.55 -1.83
CA ILE A 132 8.69 15.38 -2.30
C ILE A 132 8.28 13.91 -2.16
N ILE A 133 9.04 12.98 -2.72
CA ILE A 133 8.68 11.58 -2.82
C ILE A 133 8.57 10.92 -1.44
N VAL A 134 9.45 11.26 -0.49
CA VAL A 134 9.44 10.67 0.85
C VAL A 134 8.15 10.97 1.63
N THR A 135 7.44 12.06 1.31
CA THR A 135 6.14 12.36 1.94
C THR A 135 5.09 11.28 1.68
N SER A 136 5.23 10.49 0.59
CA SER A 136 4.34 9.38 0.29
C SER A 136 4.29 8.33 1.40
N THR A 137 5.37 8.16 2.18
CA THR A 137 5.45 7.19 3.27
C THR A 137 4.44 7.45 4.39
N ILE A 138 4.08 8.72 4.63
CA ILE A 138 3.06 9.09 5.62
C ILE A 138 1.69 8.58 5.16
N PHE A 139 1.35 8.80 3.89
CA PHE A 139 0.06 8.36 3.35
C PHE A 139 -0.06 6.85 3.31
N GLN A 140 1.03 6.11 3.11
CA GLN A 140 1.03 4.65 3.15
C GLN A 140 0.61 4.07 4.50
N SER A 141 0.61 4.85 5.58
CA SER A 141 0.17 4.38 6.90
C SER A 141 -1.31 3.97 6.94
N LEU A 142 -2.17 4.58 6.10
CA LEU A 142 -3.58 4.21 5.98
C LEU A 142 -3.83 2.94 5.16
N ASN A 143 -2.82 2.39 4.49
CA ASN A 143 -2.93 1.12 3.78
C ASN A 143 -3.19 -0.06 4.74
N VAL A 144 -3.09 0.14 6.05
CA VAL A 144 -3.53 -0.84 7.06
C VAL A 144 -4.98 -1.30 6.85
N ILE A 145 -5.84 -0.48 6.23
CA ILE A 145 -7.22 -0.80 5.89
C ILE A 145 -7.29 -1.92 4.83
N GLU A 146 -6.31 -1.98 3.93
CA GLU A 146 -6.18 -3.05 2.93
C GLU A 146 -6.16 -4.44 3.61
N TYR A 147 -5.41 -4.57 4.70
CA TYR A 147 -5.26 -5.85 5.42
C TYR A 147 -6.56 -6.30 6.06
N TYR A 148 -7.40 -5.37 6.51
CA TYR A 148 -8.71 -5.68 7.02
C TYR A 148 -9.59 -6.35 5.96
N PHE A 149 -9.68 -5.78 4.76
CA PHE A 149 -10.45 -6.37 3.67
C PHE A 149 -9.83 -7.67 3.15
N GLN A 150 -8.50 -7.78 3.17
CA GLN A 150 -7.80 -9.01 2.82
C GLN A 150 -8.10 -10.13 3.82
N ALA A 151 -8.07 -9.85 5.13
CA ALA A 151 -8.40 -10.81 6.18
C ALA A 151 -9.85 -11.32 6.10
N ARG A 152 -10.78 -10.47 5.59
CA ARG A 152 -12.19 -10.84 5.37
C ARG A 152 -12.47 -11.56 4.06
N VAL A 153 -11.43 -11.75 3.22
CA VAL A 153 -11.59 -12.30 1.85
C VAL A 153 -12.55 -11.39 1.03
N GLU A 154 -12.38 -10.09 1.18
CA GLU A 154 -13.16 -9.04 0.50
C GLU A 154 -12.24 -8.15 -0.33
N SER A 155 -11.22 -8.73 -0.98
CA SER A 155 -10.19 -8.00 -1.74
C SER A 155 -10.74 -7.19 -2.93
N LYS A 156 -12.01 -7.37 -3.31
CA LYS A 156 -12.67 -6.52 -4.31
C LYS A 156 -12.58 -5.03 -3.95
N PHE A 157 -12.65 -4.69 -2.67
CA PHE A 157 -12.53 -3.30 -2.23
C PHE A 157 -11.11 -2.77 -2.43
N ASN A 158 -10.09 -3.59 -2.18
CA ASN A 158 -8.69 -3.25 -2.44
C ASN A 158 -8.49 -3.02 -3.95
N VAL A 159 -9.05 -3.89 -4.80
CA VAL A 159 -9.00 -3.76 -6.25
C VAL A 159 -9.62 -2.45 -6.72
N TYR A 160 -10.79 -2.07 -6.21
CA TYR A 160 -11.45 -0.81 -6.58
C TYR A 160 -10.59 0.40 -6.19
N VAL A 161 -10.05 0.44 -4.98
CA VAL A 161 -9.23 1.55 -4.51
C VAL A 161 -7.94 1.64 -5.31
N GLN A 162 -7.23 0.52 -5.48
CA GLN A 162 -5.95 0.49 -6.18
C GLN A 162 -6.09 0.80 -7.66
N SER A 163 -7.11 0.23 -8.34
CA SER A 163 -7.35 0.49 -9.76
C SER A 163 -7.80 1.92 -10.03
N SER A 164 -8.69 2.49 -9.20
CA SER A 164 -9.11 3.88 -9.36
C SER A 164 -7.96 4.86 -9.15
N SER A 165 -7.13 4.66 -8.12
CA SER A 165 -5.95 5.51 -7.87
C SER A 165 -4.95 5.43 -9.01
N LEU A 166 -4.70 4.22 -9.54
CA LEU A 166 -3.82 4.01 -10.68
C LEU A 166 -4.34 4.69 -11.94
N ILE A 167 -5.63 4.54 -12.26
CA ILE A 167 -6.24 5.14 -13.45
C ILE A 167 -6.15 6.67 -13.35
N ILE A 168 -6.53 7.25 -12.22
CA ILE A 168 -6.48 8.71 -12.01
C ILE A 168 -5.04 9.22 -12.14
N SER A 169 -4.07 8.59 -11.47
CA SER A 169 -2.67 9.00 -11.54
C SER A 169 -2.10 8.84 -12.96
N SER A 170 -2.51 7.80 -13.68
CA SER A 170 -2.11 7.56 -15.07
C SER A 170 -2.64 8.61 -16.03
N ILE A 171 -3.91 9.01 -15.88
CA ILE A 171 -4.51 10.10 -16.66
C ILE A 171 -3.74 11.40 -16.39
N ILE A 172 -3.44 11.72 -15.13
CA ILE A 172 -2.69 12.92 -14.79
C ILE A 172 -1.28 12.86 -15.39
N LYS A 173 -0.57 11.71 -15.31
CA LYS A 173 0.74 11.54 -15.97
C LYS A 173 0.66 11.77 -17.47
N ALA A 174 -0.38 11.27 -18.14
CA ALA A 174 -0.60 11.51 -19.57
C ALA A 174 -0.84 12.99 -19.88
N LEU A 175 -1.64 13.68 -19.07
CA LEU A 175 -1.86 15.13 -19.19
C LEU A 175 -0.55 15.91 -18.98
N LEU A 176 0.28 15.54 -18.00
CA LEU A 176 1.58 16.18 -17.79
C LEU A 176 2.50 16.07 -19.02
N VAL A 177 2.48 14.91 -19.69
CA VAL A 177 3.21 14.74 -20.96
C VAL A 177 2.67 15.66 -22.05
N LEU A 178 1.34 15.77 -22.20
CA LEU A 178 0.71 16.65 -23.21
C LEU A 178 1.00 18.14 -22.96
N PHE A 179 1.06 18.57 -21.69
CA PHE A 179 1.34 19.96 -21.31
C PHE A 179 2.83 20.28 -21.15
N ASN A 180 3.73 19.38 -21.54
CA ASN A 180 5.18 19.55 -21.42
C ASN A 180 5.62 19.94 -19.99
N ALA A 181 5.07 19.28 -18.98
CA ALA A 181 5.32 19.59 -17.58
C ALA A 181 6.72 19.16 -17.13
N SER A 182 7.31 19.92 -16.19
CA SER A 182 8.63 19.59 -15.63
C SER A 182 8.61 18.31 -14.77
N LEU A 183 9.80 17.73 -14.55
CA LEU A 183 10.01 16.51 -13.78
C LEU A 183 9.39 16.56 -12.37
N ILE A 184 9.40 17.71 -11.72
CA ILE A 184 8.84 17.91 -10.36
C ILE A 184 7.36 17.50 -10.30
N TYR A 185 6.58 17.80 -11.34
CA TYR A 185 5.16 17.43 -11.36
C TYR A 185 4.96 15.90 -11.40
N PHE A 186 5.86 15.14 -12.02
CA PHE A 186 5.82 13.67 -12.00
C PHE A 186 6.13 13.13 -10.60
N ALA A 187 7.04 13.76 -9.86
CA ALA A 187 7.26 13.42 -8.45
C ALA A 187 6.03 13.73 -7.58
N ILE A 188 5.35 14.85 -7.82
CA ILE A 188 4.11 15.22 -7.12
C ILE A 188 3.00 14.20 -7.44
N VAL A 189 2.84 13.78 -8.71
CA VAL A 189 1.83 12.77 -9.08
C VAL A 189 2.15 11.40 -8.47
N TYR A 190 3.42 11.07 -8.29
CA TYR A 190 3.80 9.87 -7.53
C TYR A 190 3.25 9.92 -6.09
N VAL A 191 3.42 11.03 -5.39
CA VAL A 191 2.86 11.22 -4.04
C VAL A 191 1.34 11.24 -4.06
N LEU A 192 0.74 11.91 -5.05
CA LEU A 192 -0.71 11.98 -5.22
C LEU A 192 -1.34 10.59 -5.35
N GLU A 193 -0.66 9.64 -5.99
CA GLU A 193 -1.15 8.25 -6.08
C GLU A 193 -1.34 7.64 -4.69
N PHE A 194 -0.41 7.85 -3.75
CA PHE A 194 -0.57 7.39 -2.36
C PHE A 194 -1.63 8.16 -1.57
N VAL A 195 -1.80 9.46 -1.86
CA VAL A 195 -2.90 10.25 -1.29
C VAL A 195 -4.26 9.70 -1.75
N LEU A 196 -4.39 9.40 -3.04
CA LEU A 196 -5.60 8.81 -3.62
C LEU A 196 -5.88 7.41 -3.03
N LEU A 197 -4.85 6.59 -2.86
CA LEU A 197 -4.96 5.29 -2.19
C LEU A 197 -5.49 5.44 -0.76
N SER A 198 -4.86 6.31 0.03
CA SER A 198 -5.24 6.57 1.42
C SER A 198 -6.67 7.07 1.54
N PHE A 199 -7.04 8.02 0.69
CA PHE A 199 -8.40 8.57 0.63
C PHE A 199 -9.41 7.51 0.19
N GLY A 200 -9.07 6.70 -0.81
CA GLY A 200 -9.89 5.59 -1.28
C GLY A 200 -10.14 4.55 -0.19
N TYR A 201 -9.09 4.14 0.54
CA TYR A 201 -9.23 3.23 1.68
C TYR A 201 -10.08 3.82 2.81
N TYR A 202 -9.90 5.11 3.12
CA TYR A 202 -10.75 5.81 4.08
C TYR A 202 -12.23 5.79 3.66
N LEU A 203 -12.53 6.11 2.41
CA LEU A 203 -13.90 6.12 1.88
C LEU A 203 -14.53 4.73 1.94
N VAL A 204 -13.85 3.70 1.46
CA VAL A 204 -14.37 2.33 1.47
C VAL A 204 -14.59 1.85 2.90
N TYR A 205 -13.70 2.16 3.84
CA TYR A 205 -13.84 1.83 5.24
C TYR A 205 -15.10 2.50 5.85
N LYS A 206 -15.31 3.78 5.54
CA LYS A 206 -16.48 4.55 5.97
C LYS A 206 -17.80 4.02 5.36
N ILE A 207 -17.81 3.69 4.07
CA ILE A 207 -19.01 3.15 3.38
C ILE A 207 -19.42 1.80 3.98
N ASN A 208 -18.49 1.00 4.47
CA ASN A 208 -18.76 -0.24 5.18
C ASN A 208 -19.13 -0.04 6.67
N ASN A 209 -19.55 1.17 7.07
CA ASN A 209 -19.95 1.55 8.43
C ASN A 209 -18.84 1.35 9.49
N LEU A 210 -17.58 1.40 9.06
CA LEU A 210 -16.42 1.29 9.92
C LEU A 210 -15.87 2.69 10.24
N LYS A 211 -15.38 2.89 11.46
CA LYS A 211 -14.90 4.20 11.93
C LYS A 211 -13.45 4.12 12.37
N ILE A 212 -12.60 4.96 11.79
CA ILE A 212 -11.19 5.10 12.22
C ILE A 212 -11.11 5.63 13.66
N SER A 213 -12.10 6.43 14.09
CA SER A 213 -12.17 6.94 15.47
C SER A 213 -12.30 5.85 16.55
N GLY A 214 -12.64 4.62 16.15
CA GLY A 214 -12.65 3.46 17.04
C GLY A 214 -11.27 2.83 17.26
N TRP A 215 -10.28 3.20 16.47
CA TRP A 215 -8.94 2.61 16.56
C TRP A 215 -8.24 2.98 17.87
N LYS A 216 -7.65 1.98 18.50
CA LYS A 216 -6.99 2.14 19.79
C LYS A 216 -5.53 1.67 19.69
N PHE A 217 -4.61 2.50 20.14
CA PHE A 217 -3.22 2.08 20.31
C PHE A 217 -3.09 1.27 21.60
N LYS A 218 -2.45 0.10 21.50
CA LYS A 218 -2.12 -0.71 22.66
C LYS A 218 -0.65 -1.14 22.58
N SER A 219 0.14 -0.66 23.55
CA SER A 219 1.59 -0.88 23.58
C SER A 219 1.98 -2.36 23.58
N SER A 220 1.26 -3.21 24.35
CA SER A 220 1.53 -4.64 24.38
C SER A 220 1.34 -5.32 23.01
N THR A 221 0.30 -4.92 22.27
CA THR A 221 0.03 -5.40 20.90
C THR A 221 1.07 -4.88 19.92
N ALA A 222 1.44 -3.60 20.01
CA ALA A 222 2.48 -3.01 19.17
C ALA A 222 3.82 -3.73 19.34
N ILE A 223 4.25 -3.99 20.59
CA ILE A 223 5.50 -4.71 20.90
C ILE A 223 5.45 -6.16 20.38
N SER A 224 4.32 -6.87 20.58
CA SER A 224 4.16 -8.22 20.05
C SER A 224 4.29 -8.26 18.53
N LEU A 225 3.62 -7.31 17.83
CA LEU A 225 3.65 -7.22 16.37
C LEU A 225 5.07 -6.95 15.85
N ILE A 226 5.82 -6.03 16.48
CA ILE A 226 7.22 -5.75 16.11
C ILE A 226 8.10 -6.98 16.33
N ARG A 227 7.93 -7.67 17.48
CA ARG A 227 8.70 -8.88 17.79
C ARG A 227 8.44 -10.01 16.79
N ASP A 228 7.21 -10.14 16.31
CA ASP A 228 6.85 -11.15 15.32
C ASP A 228 7.29 -10.74 13.90
N ALA A 229 7.39 -9.43 13.63
CA ALA A 229 7.71 -8.88 12.33
C ALA A 229 9.21 -8.78 12.05
N TRP A 230 10.05 -8.56 13.08
CA TRP A 230 11.46 -8.27 12.89
C TRP A 230 12.21 -9.31 12.02
N PRO A 231 11.92 -10.63 12.07
CA PRO A 231 12.58 -11.58 11.18
C PRO A 231 12.17 -11.44 9.71
N LEU A 232 10.99 -10.81 9.45
CA LEU A 232 10.46 -10.62 8.10
C LEU A 232 10.93 -9.30 7.46
N VAL A 233 11.52 -8.40 8.23
CA VAL A 233 12.10 -7.16 7.71
C VAL A 233 13.38 -7.47 6.92
N LEU A 234 14.18 -8.43 7.36
CA LEU A 234 15.46 -8.78 6.72
C LEU A 234 15.33 -9.25 5.25
N PRO A 235 14.39 -10.13 4.88
CA PRO A 235 14.18 -10.52 3.48
C PRO A 235 13.65 -9.39 2.58
N GLY A 236 13.04 -8.35 3.15
CA GLY A 236 12.51 -7.20 2.41
C GLY A 236 13.57 -6.17 2.04
N VAL A 237 14.80 -6.29 2.57
CA VAL A 237 15.94 -5.41 2.29
C VAL A 237 16.89 -6.03 1.25
N VAL A 238 16.77 -7.32 0.97
CA VAL A 238 17.54 -8.07 -0.03
C VAL A 238 16.73 -8.22 -1.31
#